data_a0f7300b345b65ea090c41981da79d34
#
_entry.id   a0f7300b345b65ea090c41981da79d34
#
_cell.length_a   1.000
_cell.length_b   1.000
_cell.length_c   1.000
_cell.angle_alpha   90.00
_cell.angle_beta   90.00
_cell.angle_gamma   90.00
#
_symmetry.space_group_name_H-M   'P 1'
#
loop_
_entity.id
_entity.type
_entity.pdbx_description
1 polymer ?
#
loop_
_entity_poly.entity_id
_entity_poly.type
_entity_poly.pdbx_seq_one_letter_code
_entity_poly.pdbx_strand_id
1 'polypeptide(L)'
;HTAVLAKGVSSIMGTTSSASTSGRLSPFAALRYRDFRLLWLGQLVSTAGTQMRIVAVNVQVYELAKRGGAIDPALALGLIGLARAVPLVATALLSGLVADRADRRLLLLLTSIGALISSAVLAAASGLVVTPLWLVYAMVILAAVVGAFEMPARQALVPTLVPPEILPNALSLNIIAWQLATIAGPTLAGLLIAWAGVAPVYWI
;
A
#
# COMPACT_ATOMS: atom_id res chain seq x y z
N HIS A 1 -44.82 9.39 -47.76
CA HIS A 1 -43.55 8.76 -47.32
C HIS A 1 -42.91 9.45 -46.10
N THR A 2 -43.26 10.70 -45.79
CA THR A 2 -42.70 11.49 -44.69
C THR A 2 -43.33 11.20 -43.33
N ALA A 3 -44.57 10.67 -43.26
CA ALA A 3 -45.28 10.40 -42.01
C ALA A 3 -44.83 9.11 -41.28
N VAL A 4 -44.22 8.15 -42.00
CA VAL A 4 -43.75 6.88 -41.44
C VAL A 4 -42.39 7.07 -40.74
N LEU A 5 -41.55 7.97 -41.23
CA LEU A 5 -40.26 8.27 -40.62
C LEU A 5 -40.38 9.06 -39.31
N ALA A 6 -41.39 9.92 -39.17
CA ALA A 6 -41.62 10.66 -37.95
C ALA A 6 -42.05 9.78 -36.73
N LYS A 7 -42.77 8.67 -37.02
CA LYS A 7 -43.23 7.75 -35.98
C LYS A 7 -42.12 6.81 -35.48
N GLY A 8 -41.11 6.53 -36.31
CA GLY A 8 -39.94 5.72 -35.95
C GLY A 8 -38.96 6.45 -34.99
N VAL A 9 -38.81 7.77 -35.19
CA VAL A 9 -37.88 8.59 -34.38
C VAL A 9 -38.44 8.86 -32.98
N SER A 10 -39.78 9.02 -32.81
CA SER A 10 -40.38 9.23 -31.50
C SER A 10 -40.37 7.98 -30.60
N SER A 11 -40.32 6.78 -31.21
CA SER A 11 -40.23 5.51 -30.46
C SER A 11 -38.83 5.23 -29.95
N ILE A 12 -37.78 5.78 -30.59
CA ILE A 12 -36.39 5.59 -30.14
C ILE A 12 -36.02 6.61 -29.03
N MET A 13 -36.72 7.75 -29.00
CA MET A 13 -36.45 8.82 -28.02
C MET A 13 -37.17 8.64 -26.68
N GLY A 14 -38.11 7.67 -26.61
CA GLY A 14 -38.93 7.40 -25.42
C GLY A 14 -38.35 6.37 -24.44
N THR A 15 -37.22 5.71 -24.74
CA THR A 15 -36.71 4.61 -23.92
C THR A 15 -35.40 4.91 -23.15
N THR A 16 -34.98 6.18 -23.07
CA THR A 16 -33.75 6.54 -22.33
C THR A 16 -34.03 7.31 -21.02
N SER A 17 -35.18 7.13 -20.38
CA SER A 17 -35.45 7.70 -19.08
C SER A 17 -35.95 6.66 -18.07
N SER A 18 -35.24 5.53 -17.97
CA SER A 18 -35.11 4.86 -16.67
C SER A 18 -33.82 5.37 -16.03
N ALA A 19 -33.88 6.62 -15.55
CA ALA A 19 -32.96 7.07 -14.52
C ALA A 19 -33.13 6.09 -13.37
N SER A 20 -32.21 5.12 -13.31
CA SER A 20 -31.98 4.30 -12.13
C SER A 20 -31.86 5.28 -10.97
N THR A 21 -32.86 5.33 -10.11
CA THR A 21 -32.76 5.81 -8.74
C THR A 21 -31.70 4.92 -8.07
N SER A 22 -30.42 5.16 -8.39
CA SER A 22 -29.32 4.72 -7.58
C SER A 22 -29.53 5.44 -6.25
N GLY A 23 -30.23 4.78 -5.31
CA GLY A 23 -30.32 5.22 -3.94
C GLY A 23 -28.90 5.62 -3.57
N ARG A 24 -28.69 6.87 -3.14
CA ARG A 24 -27.37 7.39 -2.74
C ARG A 24 -26.84 6.45 -1.67
N LEU A 25 -26.04 5.46 -2.08
CA LEU A 25 -25.33 4.61 -1.15
C LEU A 25 -24.51 5.54 -0.27
N SER A 26 -24.68 5.41 1.04
CA SER A 26 -23.86 6.17 1.99
C SER A 26 -22.39 6.04 1.57
N PRO A 27 -21.60 7.15 1.57
CA PRO A 27 -20.18 7.09 1.26
C PRO A 27 -19.40 6.02 2.06
N PHE A 28 -19.94 5.64 3.20
CA PHE A 28 -19.37 4.65 4.11
C PHE A 28 -20.15 3.31 4.14
N ALA A 29 -20.90 3.00 3.09
CA ALA A 29 -21.75 1.80 3.06
C ALA A 29 -20.94 0.51 3.22
N ALA A 30 -19.73 0.43 2.63
CA ALA A 30 -18.87 -0.74 2.75
C ALA A 30 -18.34 -0.96 4.18
N LEU A 31 -18.17 0.08 5.00
CA LEU A 31 -17.74 -0.06 6.40
C LEU A 31 -18.77 -0.70 7.33
N ARG A 32 -20.02 -0.89 6.86
CA ARG A 32 -21.04 -1.66 7.58
C ARG A 32 -20.69 -3.15 7.64
N TYR A 33 -19.96 -3.66 6.66
CA TYR A 33 -19.49 -5.04 6.63
C TYR A 33 -18.29 -5.19 7.55
N ARG A 34 -18.43 -6.05 8.57
CA ARG A 34 -17.41 -6.23 9.62
C ARG A 34 -16.06 -6.63 9.04
N ASP A 35 -16.05 -7.58 8.12
CA ASP A 35 -14.81 -8.12 7.55
C ASP A 35 -14.10 -7.10 6.68
N PHE A 36 -14.83 -6.33 5.87
CA PHE A 36 -14.28 -5.22 5.13
C PHE A 36 -13.73 -4.11 6.05
N ARG A 37 -14.45 -3.76 7.11
CA ARG A 37 -14.01 -2.76 8.09
C ARG A 37 -12.71 -3.15 8.78
N LEU A 38 -12.58 -4.43 9.18
CA LEU A 38 -11.35 -4.94 9.80
C LEU A 38 -10.18 -4.93 8.81
N LEU A 39 -10.41 -5.33 7.56
CA LEU A 39 -9.41 -5.25 6.49
C LEU A 39 -8.99 -3.79 6.26
N TRP A 40 -9.94 -2.87 6.17
CA TRP A 40 -9.71 -1.45 5.90
C TRP A 40 -8.90 -0.77 7.00
N LEU A 41 -9.26 -0.99 8.27
CA LEU A 41 -8.50 -0.47 9.41
C LEU A 41 -7.09 -1.06 9.48
N GLY A 42 -6.98 -2.38 9.32
CA GLY A 42 -5.69 -3.06 9.30
C GLY A 42 -4.78 -2.55 8.18
N GLN A 43 -5.36 -2.30 6.99
CA GLN A 43 -4.62 -1.73 5.87
C GLN A 43 -4.14 -0.30 6.17
N LEU A 44 -4.99 0.54 6.75
CA LEU A 44 -4.64 1.92 7.08
C LEU A 44 -3.44 1.96 8.03
N VAL A 45 -3.48 1.16 9.10
CA VAL A 45 -2.39 1.06 10.09
C VAL A 45 -1.13 0.48 9.43
N SER A 46 -1.24 -0.64 8.72
CA SER A 46 -0.11 -1.31 8.05
C SER A 46 0.56 -0.41 7.01
N THR A 47 -0.23 0.30 6.20
CA THR A 47 0.30 1.22 5.18
C THR A 47 0.96 2.43 5.83
N ALA A 48 0.36 3.00 6.88
CA ALA A 48 0.96 4.10 7.63
C ALA A 48 2.31 3.69 8.25
N GLY A 49 2.40 2.52 8.89
CA GLY A 49 3.65 1.96 9.41
C GLY A 49 4.71 1.76 8.32
N THR A 50 4.30 1.25 7.14
CA THR A 50 5.20 1.11 5.98
C THR A 50 5.73 2.47 5.52
N GLN A 51 4.90 3.50 5.45
CA GLN A 51 5.31 4.85 5.07
C GLN A 51 6.23 5.47 6.12
N MET A 52 5.95 5.25 7.41
CA MET A 52 6.84 5.67 8.50
C MET A 52 8.22 5.01 8.39
N ARG A 53 8.27 3.71 8.13
CA ARG A 53 9.51 2.97 7.93
C ARG A 53 10.31 3.48 6.73
N ILE A 54 9.66 3.87 5.63
CA ILE A 54 10.30 4.45 4.46
C ILE A 54 11.08 5.71 4.85
N VAL A 55 10.48 6.59 5.62
CA VAL A 55 11.13 7.82 6.12
C VAL A 55 12.29 7.47 7.06
N ALA A 56 12.07 6.57 8.01
CA ALA A 56 13.08 6.15 8.98
C ALA A 56 14.33 5.57 8.29
N VAL A 57 14.15 4.69 7.30
CA VAL A 57 15.26 4.10 6.51
C VAL A 57 16.03 5.18 5.76
N ASN A 58 15.35 6.13 5.13
CA ASN A 58 16.01 7.21 4.39
C ASN A 58 16.86 8.09 5.32
N VAL A 59 16.32 8.46 6.49
CA VAL A 59 17.06 9.23 7.50
C VAL A 59 18.25 8.43 8.03
N GLN A 60 18.05 7.16 8.36
CA GLN A 60 19.11 6.29 8.89
C GLN A 60 20.26 6.12 7.88
N VAL A 61 19.96 5.85 6.61
CA VAL A 61 20.98 5.68 5.56
C VAL A 61 21.74 6.98 5.32
N TYR A 62 21.05 8.12 5.30
CA TYR A 62 21.69 9.42 5.19
C TYR A 62 22.69 9.66 6.32
N GLU A 63 22.28 9.41 7.58
CA GLU A 63 23.14 9.59 8.76
C GLU A 63 24.33 8.62 8.77
N LEU A 64 24.10 7.35 8.39
CA LEU A 64 25.17 6.34 8.31
C LEU A 64 26.19 6.70 7.23
N ALA A 65 25.76 7.12 6.05
CA ALA A 65 26.63 7.53 4.96
C ALA A 65 27.45 8.78 5.36
N LYS A 66 26.80 9.74 6.02
CA LYS A 66 27.47 10.97 6.51
C LYS A 66 28.54 10.67 7.56
N ARG A 67 28.29 9.74 8.47
CA ARG A 67 29.24 9.36 9.53
C ARG A 67 30.37 8.46 9.02
N GLY A 68 30.04 7.55 8.11
CA GLY A 68 31.00 6.57 7.57
C GLY A 68 31.98 7.12 6.55
N GLY A 69 31.65 8.20 5.86
CA GLY A 69 32.50 8.89 4.88
C GLY A 69 32.90 8.08 3.64
N ALA A 70 32.48 6.80 3.55
CA ALA A 70 32.84 5.90 2.47
C ALA A 70 32.03 6.11 1.19
N ILE A 71 30.81 6.65 1.31
CA ILE A 71 29.88 6.87 0.18
C ILE A 71 29.22 8.24 0.41
N ASP A 72 29.05 9.00 -0.66
CA ASP A 72 28.30 10.25 -0.62
C ASP A 72 26.86 10.00 -0.17
N PRO A 73 26.29 10.77 0.77
CA PRO A 73 24.93 10.59 1.29
C PRO A 73 23.85 10.66 0.21
N ALA A 74 24.03 11.50 -0.83
CA ALA A 74 23.06 11.57 -1.92
C ALA A 74 23.10 10.31 -2.79
N LEU A 75 24.29 9.75 -3.03
CA LEU A 75 24.44 8.48 -3.73
C LEU A 75 23.83 7.33 -2.92
N ALA A 76 24.06 7.31 -1.61
CA ALA A 76 23.47 6.31 -0.73
C ALA A 76 21.92 6.32 -0.80
N LEU A 77 21.29 7.51 -0.80
CA LEU A 77 19.85 7.64 -0.98
C LEU A 77 19.39 7.21 -2.38
N GLY A 78 20.15 7.52 -3.42
CA GLY A 78 19.86 7.05 -4.79
C GLY A 78 19.88 5.52 -4.89
N LEU A 79 20.84 4.86 -4.23
CA LEU A 79 20.93 3.40 -4.17
C LEU A 79 19.73 2.76 -3.45
N ILE A 80 19.13 3.42 -2.44
CA ILE A 80 17.86 2.95 -1.84
C ILE A 80 16.75 2.93 -2.88
N GLY A 81 16.66 3.96 -3.73
CA GLY A 81 15.71 3.99 -4.83
C GLY A 81 15.86 2.77 -5.75
N LEU A 82 17.07 2.42 -6.13
CA LEU A 82 17.36 1.22 -6.93
C LEU A 82 17.06 -0.07 -6.16
N ALA A 83 17.44 -0.15 -4.88
CA ALA A 83 17.19 -1.30 -4.02
C ALA A 83 15.68 -1.60 -3.83
N ARG A 84 14.83 -0.59 -4.02
CA ARG A 84 13.37 -0.75 -4.03
C ARG A 84 12.83 -1.03 -5.43
N ALA A 85 13.29 -0.29 -6.44
CA ALA A 85 12.75 -0.36 -7.80
C ALA A 85 13.09 -1.70 -8.48
N VAL A 86 14.31 -2.18 -8.35
CA VAL A 86 14.76 -3.41 -9.01
C VAL A 86 13.94 -4.63 -8.56
N PRO A 87 13.77 -4.94 -7.26
CA PRO A 87 12.92 -6.02 -6.82
C PRO A 87 11.45 -5.83 -7.22
N LEU A 88 10.94 -4.60 -7.14
CA LEU A 88 9.55 -4.30 -7.50
C LEU A 88 9.28 -4.65 -8.98
N VAL A 89 10.16 -4.23 -9.89
CA VAL A 89 10.03 -4.53 -11.33
C VAL A 89 10.22 -6.02 -11.60
N ALA A 90 11.24 -6.66 -11.00
CA ALA A 90 11.50 -8.08 -11.16
C ALA A 90 10.34 -8.95 -10.65
N THR A 91 9.75 -8.58 -9.52
CA THR A 91 8.64 -9.33 -8.93
C THR A 91 7.28 -8.99 -9.54
N ALA A 92 7.11 -7.82 -10.17
CA ALA A 92 5.84 -7.45 -10.82
C ALA A 92 5.44 -8.44 -11.92
N LEU A 93 6.41 -8.97 -12.68
CA LEU A 93 6.18 -9.99 -13.71
C LEU A 93 5.78 -11.34 -13.11
N LEU A 94 6.29 -11.67 -11.92
CA LEU A 94 6.05 -12.94 -11.24
C LEU A 94 4.83 -12.87 -10.32
N SER A 95 4.51 -11.70 -9.79
CA SER A 95 3.43 -11.52 -8.81
C SER A 95 2.05 -11.87 -9.36
N GLY A 96 1.79 -11.56 -10.63
CA GLY A 96 0.54 -11.95 -11.31
C GLY A 96 0.38 -13.47 -11.36
N LEU A 97 1.42 -14.19 -11.78
CA LEU A 97 1.39 -15.64 -11.89
C LEU A 97 1.27 -16.36 -10.53
N VAL A 98 1.91 -15.81 -9.49
CA VAL A 98 1.86 -16.34 -8.12
C VAL A 98 0.53 -16.02 -7.45
N ALA A 99 0.01 -14.80 -7.63
CA ALA A 99 -1.25 -14.38 -7.02
C ALA A 99 -2.45 -15.19 -7.53
N ASP A 100 -2.41 -15.67 -8.77
CA ASP A 100 -3.47 -16.49 -9.35
C ASP A 100 -3.50 -17.94 -8.82
N ARG A 101 -2.37 -18.44 -8.30
CA ARG A 101 -2.22 -19.84 -7.85
C ARG A 101 -2.12 -19.99 -6.35
N ALA A 102 -1.78 -18.94 -5.61
CA ALA A 102 -1.58 -18.99 -4.17
C ALA A 102 -2.85 -18.66 -3.38
N ASP A 103 -2.99 -19.24 -2.20
CA ASP A 103 -4.01 -18.83 -1.24
C ASP A 103 -3.73 -17.37 -0.80
N ARG A 104 -4.66 -16.49 -1.11
CA ARG A 104 -4.58 -15.04 -0.85
C ARG A 104 -4.36 -14.72 0.62
N ARG A 105 -4.94 -15.53 1.53
CA ARG A 105 -4.78 -15.36 2.98
C ARG A 105 -3.36 -15.73 3.42
N LEU A 106 -2.85 -16.85 2.90
CA LEU A 106 -1.48 -17.29 3.18
C LEU A 106 -0.47 -16.29 2.64
N LEU A 107 -0.71 -15.75 1.43
CA LEU A 107 0.16 -14.73 0.84
C LEU A 107 0.22 -13.47 1.70
N LEU A 108 -0.92 -12.97 2.20
CA LEU A 108 -0.96 -11.83 3.11
C LEU A 108 -0.29 -12.10 4.46
N LEU A 109 -0.42 -13.31 4.99
CA LEU A 109 0.28 -13.68 6.22
C LEU A 109 1.79 -13.70 6.01
N LEU A 110 2.27 -14.30 4.93
CA LEU A 110 3.70 -14.35 4.61
C LEU A 110 4.28 -12.96 4.37
N THR A 111 3.55 -12.08 3.67
CA THR A 111 3.98 -10.70 3.46
C THR A 111 4.00 -9.90 4.76
N SER A 112 3.03 -10.09 5.63
CA SER A 112 3.00 -9.44 6.95
C SER A 112 4.13 -9.92 7.85
N ILE A 113 4.43 -11.22 7.86
CA ILE A 113 5.57 -11.79 8.61
C ILE A 113 6.89 -11.25 8.05
N GLY A 114 7.07 -11.21 6.74
CA GLY A 114 8.26 -10.65 6.11
C GLY A 114 8.47 -9.16 6.43
N ALA A 115 7.39 -8.38 6.45
CA ALA A 115 7.42 -6.98 6.86
C ALA A 115 7.81 -6.83 8.34
N LEU A 116 7.24 -7.67 9.21
CA LEU A 116 7.55 -7.69 10.65
C LEU A 116 9.02 -8.06 10.88
N ILE A 117 9.54 -9.10 10.23
CA ILE A 117 10.94 -9.52 10.33
C ILE A 117 11.86 -8.37 9.89
N SER A 118 11.60 -7.76 8.73
CA SER A 118 12.42 -6.66 8.23
C SER A 118 12.43 -5.46 9.18
N SER A 119 11.29 -5.13 9.79
CA SER A 119 11.18 -4.05 10.77
C SER A 119 11.90 -4.39 12.07
N ALA A 120 11.72 -5.61 12.59
CA ALA A 120 12.38 -6.07 13.83
C ALA A 120 13.92 -6.09 13.69
N VAL A 121 14.43 -6.55 12.55
CA VAL A 121 15.89 -6.53 12.27
C VAL A 121 16.40 -5.10 12.20
N LEU A 122 15.69 -4.18 11.54
CA LEU A 122 16.09 -2.78 11.48
C LEU A 122 16.01 -2.10 12.85
N ALA A 123 14.99 -2.42 13.66
CA ALA A 123 14.86 -1.93 15.02
C ALA A 123 16.04 -2.39 15.90
N ALA A 124 16.35 -3.68 15.86
CA ALA A 124 17.48 -4.24 16.61
C ALA A 124 18.82 -3.63 16.13
N ALA A 125 19.00 -3.50 14.81
CA ALA A 125 20.21 -2.92 14.24
C ALA A 125 20.38 -1.44 14.57
N SER A 126 19.30 -0.66 14.63
CA SER A 126 19.35 0.76 14.97
C SER A 126 19.79 1.04 16.41
N GLY A 127 19.68 0.04 17.31
CA GLY A 127 20.20 0.09 18.68
C GLY A 127 21.69 -0.27 18.81
N LEU A 128 22.34 -0.75 17.74
CA LEU A 128 23.76 -1.08 17.74
C LEU A 128 24.62 0.18 17.59
N VAL A 129 25.81 0.16 18.19
CA VAL A 129 26.79 1.27 18.09
C VAL A 129 27.19 1.53 16.65
N VAL A 130 27.25 0.48 15.81
CA VAL A 130 27.54 0.56 14.39
C VAL A 130 26.56 -0.32 13.61
N THR A 131 25.61 0.29 12.92
CA THR A 131 24.73 -0.43 11.99
C THR A 131 25.43 -0.54 10.62
N PRO A 132 25.69 -1.73 10.09
CA PRO A 132 26.32 -1.86 8.78
C PRO A 132 25.32 -1.46 7.68
N LEU A 133 25.76 -0.60 6.77
CA LEU A 133 24.92 -0.05 5.69
C LEU A 133 24.35 -1.16 4.79
N TRP A 134 25.11 -2.22 4.53
CA TRP A 134 24.63 -3.35 3.71
C TRP A 134 23.40 -4.06 4.31
N LEU A 135 23.31 -4.13 5.65
CA LEU A 135 22.16 -4.73 6.34
C LEU A 135 20.88 -3.93 6.07
N VAL A 136 20.98 -2.60 6.10
CA VAL A 136 19.85 -1.73 5.80
C VAL A 136 19.37 -1.95 4.36
N TYR A 137 20.27 -2.01 3.39
CA TYR A 137 19.93 -2.32 1.99
C TYR A 137 19.30 -3.71 1.86
N ALA A 138 19.86 -4.73 2.51
CA ALA A 138 19.30 -6.08 2.47
C ALA A 138 17.84 -6.10 2.99
N MET A 139 17.55 -5.39 4.08
CA MET A 139 16.19 -5.29 4.62
C MET A 139 15.26 -4.46 3.72
N VAL A 140 15.76 -3.43 3.04
CA VAL A 140 15.01 -2.67 2.04
C VAL A 140 14.62 -3.55 0.84
N ILE A 141 15.56 -4.34 0.33
CA ILE A 141 15.31 -5.29 -0.76
C ILE A 141 14.27 -6.33 -0.33
N LEU A 142 14.44 -6.94 0.84
CA LEU A 142 13.49 -7.91 1.39
C LEU A 142 12.09 -7.31 1.49
N ALA A 143 11.98 -6.10 2.06
CA ALA A 143 10.71 -5.40 2.19
C ALA A 143 10.08 -5.06 0.83
N ALA A 144 10.89 -4.73 -0.19
CA ALA A 144 10.40 -4.46 -1.54
C ALA A 144 9.86 -5.71 -2.22
N VAL A 145 10.57 -6.85 -2.11
CA VAL A 145 10.10 -8.16 -2.62
C VAL A 145 8.78 -8.54 -1.96
N VAL A 146 8.72 -8.48 -0.64
CA VAL A 146 7.52 -8.82 0.15
C VAL A 146 6.35 -7.90 -0.22
N GLY A 147 6.58 -6.59 -0.29
CA GLY A 147 5.56 -5.59 -0.61
C GLY A 147 4.99 -5.72 -2.02
N ALA A 148 5.76 -6.25 -2.97
CA ALA A 148 5.30 -6.47 -4.34
C ALA A 148 4.13 -7.47 -4.43
N PHE A 149 4.03 -8.41 -3.49
CA PHE A 149 2.93 -9.40 -3.44
C PHE A 149 1.75 -8.91 -2.59
N GLU A 150 1.96 -7.96 -1.69
CA GLU A 150 0.92 -7.49 -0.76
C GLU A 150 -0.24 -6.78 -1.49
N MET A 151 0.08 -5.86 -2.40
CA MET A 151 -0.92 -5.06 -3.13
C MET A 151 -1.89 -5.91 -3.95
N PRO A 152 -1.44 -6.82 -4.85
CA PRO A 152 -2.35 -7.66 -5.63
C PRO A 152 -3.15 -8.62 -4.74
N ALA A 153 -2.57 -9.16 -3.67
CA ALA A 153 -3.28 -10.02 -2.74
C ALA A 153 -4.42 -9.29 -2.01
N ARG A 154 -4.20 -8.05 -1.59
CA ARG A 154 -5.24 -7.21 -0.95
C ARG A 154 -6.35 -6.85 -1.93
N GLN A 155 -6.02 -6.41 -3.14
CA GLN A 155 -7.01 -6.05 -4.16
C GLN A 155 -7.90 -7.24 -4.54
N ALA A 156 -7.35 -8.42 -4.58
CA ALA A 156 -8.09 -9.65 -4.86
C ALA A 156 -9.05 -10.08 -3.72
N LEU A 157 -8.84 -9.60 -2.48
CA LEU A 157 -9.70 -9.89 -1.33
C LEU A 157 -10.93 -8.99 -1.26
N VAL A 158 -10.85 -7.73 -1.67
CA VAL A 158 -11.94 -6.76 -1.53
C VAL A 158 -13.26 -7.24 -2.13
N PRO A 159 -13.30 -7.81 -3.38
CA PRO A 159 -14.55 -8.28 -3.97
C PRO A 159 -15.21 -9.44 -3.22
N THR A 160 -14.46 -10.17 -2.39
CA THR A 160 -15.00 -11.31 -1.60
C THR A 160 -15.63 -10.90 -0.28
N LEU A 161 -15.44 -9.64 0.13
CA LEU A 161 -15.84 -9.14 1.45
C LEU A 161 -17.08 -8.25 1.41
N VAL A 162 -17.51 -7.83 0.22
CA VAL A 162 -18.67 -6.96 0.03
C VAL A 162 -19.54 -7.44 -1.14
N PRO A 163 -20.85 -7.19 -1.14
CA PRO A 163 -21.72 -7.44 -2.29
C PRO A 163 -21.29 -6.62 -3.52
N PRO A 164 -21.57 -7.12 -4.73
CA PRO A 164 -21.19 -6.45 -5.98
C PRO A 164 -21.67 -5.00 -6.11
N GLU A 165 -22.87 -4.71 -5.56
CA GLU A 165 -23.48 -3.38 -5.59
C GLU A 165 -22.69 -2.33 -4.81
N ILE A 166 -21.94 -2.78 -3.77
CA ILE A 166 -21.17 -1.91 -2.86
C ILE A 166 -19.68 -1.91 -3.24
N LEU A 167 -19.26 -2.77 -4.15
CA LEU A 167 -17.85 -2.90 -4.55
C LEU A 167 -17.22 -1.56 -4.99
N PRO A 168 -17.88 -0.69 -5.79
CA PRO A 168 -17.29 0.62 -6.15
C PRO A 168 -17.02 1.50 -4.93
N ASN A 169 -17.91 1.45 -3.92
CA ASN A 169 -17.73 2.18 -2.67
C ASN A 169 -16.55 1.62 -1.84
N ALA A 170 -16.41 0.29 -1.77
CA ALA A 170 -15.31 -0.37 -1.09
C ALA A 170 -13.94 -0.02 -1.74
N LEU A 171 -13.87 -0.02 -3.07
CA LEU A 171 -12.66 0.37 -3.80
C LEU A 171 -12.29 1.84 -3.55
N SER A 172 -13.28 2.74 -3.56
CA SER A 172 -13.06 4.16 -3.26
C SER A 172 -12.53 4.37 -1.84
N LEU A 173 -13.12 3.69 -0.85
CA LEU A 173 -12.64 3.72 0.54
C LEU A 173 -11.22 3.18 0.68
N ASN A 174 -10.86 2.16 -0.10
CA ASN A 174 -9.52 1.59 -0.10
C ASN A 174 -8.47 2.60 -0.60
N ILE A 175 -8.81 3.35 -1.66
CA ILE A 175 -7.96 4.45 -2.16
C ILE A 175 -7.81 5.54 -1.11
N ILE A 176 -8.90 5.92 -0.43
CA ILE A 176 -8.87 6.93 0.64
C ILE A 176 -7.96 6.47 1.79
N ALA A 177 -8.05 5.20 2.23
CA ALA A 177 -7.19 4.67 3.27
C ALA A 177 -5.71 4.78 2.88
N TRP A 178 -5.39 4.41 1.64
CA TRP A 178 -4.02 4.51 1.12
C TRP A 178 -3.51 5.94 1.08
N GLN A 179 -4.33 6.90 0.61
CA GLN A 179 -3.97 8.32 0.59
C GLN A 179 -3.76 8.89 1.99
N LEU A 180 -4.67 8.59 2.93
CA LEU A 180 -4.53 9.02 4.32
C LEU A 180 -3.24 8.47 4.95
N ALA A 181 -2.94 7.18 4.74
CA ALA A 181 -1.73 6.57 5.25
C ALA A 181 -0.46 7.18 4.63
N THR A 182 -0.49 7.51 3.33
CA THR A 182 0.64 8.10 2.61
C THR A 182 0.96 9.52 3.11
N ILE A 183 -0.04 10.25 3.59
CA ILE A 183 0.14 11.59 4.16
C ILE A 183 0.48 11.51 5.65
N ALA A 184 -0.28 10.71 6.41
CA ALA A 184 -0.11 10.60 7.86
C ALA A 184 1.20 9.90 8.25
N GLY A 185 1.59 8.85 7.51
CA GLY A 185 2.79 8.07 7.81
C GLY A 185 4.07 8.90 7.87
N PRO A 186 4.46 9.62 6.81
CA PRO A 186 5.65 10.47 6.82
C PRO A 186 5.59 11.57 7.89
N THR A 187 4.42 12.17 8.10
CA THR A 187 4.23 13.20 9.12
C THR A 187 4.48 12.67 10.52
N LEU A 188 3.88 11.52 10.86
CA LEU A 188 4.07 10.85 12.14
C LEU A 188 5.51 10.38 12.32
N ALA A 189 6.13 9.84 11.25
CA ALA A 189 7.54 9.45 11.28
C ALA A 189 8.46 10.63 11.57
N GLY A 190 8.25 11.77 10.89
CA GLY A 190 9.04 12.98 11.11
C GLY A 190 8.95 13.48 12.55
N LEU A 191 7.74 13.53 13.10
CA LEU A 191 7.51 13.93 14.50
C LEU A 191 8.19 12.95 15.46
N LEU A 192 8.03 11.65 15.25
CA LEU A 192 8.61 10.63 16.14
C LEU A 192 10.13 10.61 16.05
N ILE A 193 10.71 10.76 14.86
CA ILE A 193 12.17 10.85 14.67
C ILE A 193 12.74 12.08 15.35
N ALA A 194 12.08 13.22 15.25
CA ALA A 194 12.51 14.46 15.90
C ALA A 194 12.51 14.36 17.42
N TRP A 195 11.59 13.57 18.00
CA TRP A 195 11.40 13.46 19.44
C TRP A 195 12.19 12.31 20.07
N ALA A 196 12.25 11.15 19.42
CA ALA A 196 12.78 9.92 19.99
C ALA A 196 13.81 9.20 19.10
N GLY A 197 14.16 9.79 17.95
CA GLY A 197 15.09 9.19 17.00
C GLY A 197 14.45 8.15 16.09
N VAL A 198 15.29 7.47 15.29
CA VAL A 198 14.84 6.54 14.24
C VAL A 198 14.36 5.20 14.79
N ALA A 199 15.00 4.71 15.88
CA ALA A 199 14.74 3.37 16.42
C ALA A 199 13.26 3.10 16.77
N PRO A 200 12.53 3.99 17.49
CA PRO A 200 11.13 3.76 17.82
C PRO A 200 10.20 3.59 16.61
N VAL A 201 10.55 4.20 15.47
CA VAL A 201 9.73 4.10 14.25
C VAL A 201 9.67 2.66 13.72
N TYR A 202 10.71 1.87 13.93
CA TYR A 202 10.74 0.47 13.47
C TYR A 202 9.91 -0.48 14.35
N TRP A 203 9.52 -0.07 15.56
CA TRP A 203 8.69 -0.87 16.46
C TRP A 203 7.19 -0.69 16.22
N ILE A 204 6.80 0.27 15.38
CA ILE A 204 5.42 0.54 14.99
C ILE A 204 5.07 -0.20 13.71
#